data_e3dc1e5c9185456d24924a5cb0eff484
#
_entry.id   e3dc1e5c9185456d24924a5cb0eff484
#
_cell.length_a   1.000
_cell.length_b   1.000
_cell.length_c   1.000
_cell.angle_alpha   90.00
_cell.angle_beta   90.00
_cell.angle_gamma   90.00
#
_symmetry.space_group_name_H-M   'P 1'
#
loop_
_entity.id
_entity.type
_entity.pdbx_description
1 polymer ?
#
loop_
_entity_poly.entity_id
_entity_poly.type
_entity_poly.pdbx_seq_one_letter_code
_entity_poly.pdbx_strand_id
1 'polypeptide(L)'
;MSRCDKLREWFIAEGGHLSPCVQLTEGPANGIHVRGAPILETENPPTETLICTCPLSLTLSYLNTLPSNTTRDGAQNGNLVRQVSGDLTLLHDVIPTHVLSRFVLIEQRLLGLDSFWEPYISSLPLTEEDDRLSTPLYFSVEDKRWVQGTNISDAIDARRTLWMEEWTVACMEMDNRGLNASQKYTW
;
A
#
# COMPACT_ATOMS: atom_id res chain seq x y z
N MET A 1 -15.50 11.94 -11.90
CA MET A 1 -15.49 10.81 -10.98
C MET A 1 -14.41 11.06 -9.94
N SER A 2 -14.72 11.02 -8.66
CA SER A 2 -13.73 11.21 -7.58
C SER A 2 -12.77 10.02 -7.49
N ARG A 3 -11.64 10.20 -6.78
CA ARG A 3 -10.71 9.09 -6.49
C ARG A 3 -11.38 7.99 -5.68
N CYS A 4 -12.23 8.36 -4.74
CA CYS A 4 -13.04 7.42 -3.95
C CYS A 4 -13.97 6.57 -4.82
N ASP A 5 -14.64 7.20 -5.81
CA ASP A 5 -15.55 6.50 -6.70
C ASP A 5 -14.79 5.48 -7.56
N LYS A 6 -13.66 5.90 -8.15
CA LYS A 6 -12.79 5.00 -8.94
C LYS A 6 -12.31 3.81 -8.14
N LEU A 7 -11.80 4.07 -6.92
CA LEU A 7 -11.32 3.01 -6.02
C LEU A 7 -12.45 2.04 -5.67
N ARG A 8 -13.63 2.56 -5.33
CA ARG A 8 -14.79 1.75 -4.96
C ARG A 8 -15.28 0.90 -6.12
N GLU A 9 -15.43 1.49 -7.31
CA GLU A 9 -15.90 0.77 -8.51
C GLU A 9 -14.93 -0.35 -8.88
N TRP A 10 -13.63 -0.06 -8.94
CA TRP A 10 -12.61 -1.07 -9.20
C TRP A 10 -12.64 -2.18 -8.15
N PHE A 11 -12.68 -1.83 -6.86
CA PHE A 11 -12.69 -2.79 -5.77
C PHE A 11 -13.86 -3.76 -5.85
N ILE A 12 -15.06 -3.25 -6.13
CA ILE A 12 -16.28 -4.08 -6.27
C ILE A 12 -16.22 -4.92 -7.55
N ALA A 13 -15.80 -4.34 -8.67
CA ALA A 13 -15.69 -5.03 -9.95
C ALA A 13 -14.73 -6.25 -9.87
N GLU A 14 -13.70 -6.15 -9.05
CA GLU A 14 -12.70 -7.20 -8.85
C GLU A 14 -13.05 -8.16 -7.69
N GLY A 15 -14.29 -8.16 -7.24
CA GLY A 15 -14.82 -9.11 -6.24
C GLY A 15 -14.65 -8.69 -4.79
N GLY A 16 -14.23 -7.46 -4.53
CA GLY A 16 -14.26 -6.87 -3.20
C GLY A 16 -15.70 -6.59 -2.74
N HIS A 17 -15.94 -6.66 -1.46
CA HIS A 17 -17.20 -6.28 -0.87
C HIS A 17 -17.04 -5.09 0.09
N LEU A 18 -17.90 -4.11 -0.05
CA LEU A 18 -18.01 -2.99 0.87
C LEU A 18 -19.45 -2.89 1.35
N SER A 19 -19.66 -2.92 2.65
CA SER A 19 -20.99 -2.82 3.24
C SER A 19 -21.71 -1.53 2.81
N PRO A 20 -23.02 -1.56 2.52
CA PRO A 20 -23.79 -0.34 2.24
C PRO A 20 -23.85 0.62 3.44
N CYS A 21 -23.53 0.14 4.65
CA CYS A 21 -23.46 0.96 5.85
C CYS A 21 -22.19 1.85 5.93
N VAL A 22 -21.31 1.77 4.95
CA VAL A 22 -20.08 2.57 4.93
C VAL A 22 -19.87 3.25 3.59
N GLN A 23 -19.23 4.40 3.64
CA GLN A 23 -18.82 5.17 2.47
C GLN A 23 -17.34 5.49 2.53
N LEU A 24 -16.68 5.43 1.37
CA LEU A 24 -15.36 6.02 1.20
C LEU A 24 -15.54 7.53 0.98
N THR A 25 -14.85 8.30 1.78
CA THR A 25 -14.85 9.77 1.68
C THR A 25 -13.42 10.28 1.64
N GLU A 26 -13.19 11.39 0.96
CA GLU A 26 -11.91 12.07 0.93
C GLU A 26 -12.01 13.37 1.73
N GLY A 27 -11.12 13.52 2.71
CA GLY A 27 -11.01 14.73 3.52
C GLY A 27 -9.67 15.42 3.28
N PRO A 28 -9.62 16.75 3.43
CA PRO A 28 -8.41 17.51 3.16
C PRO A 28 -7.22 17.13 4.05
N ALA A 29 -7.48 16.74 5.30
CA ALA A 29 -6.43 16.39 6.26
C ALA A 29 -6.21 14.89 6.44
N ASN A 30 -7.20 14.06 6.05
CA ASN A 30 -7.21 12.63 6.40
C ASN A 30 -7.09 11.71 5.18
N GLY A 31 -6.99 12.28 3.98
CA GLY A 31 -7.02 11.50 2.76
C GLY A 31 -8.33 10.71 2.61
N ILE A 32 -8.24 9.51 2.00
CA ILE A 32 -9.40 8.61 1.88
C ILE A 32 -9.60 7.87 3.20
N HIS A 33 -10.82 7.93 3.70
CA HIS A 33 -11.21 7.26 4.94
C HIS A 33 -12.63 6.67 4.81
N VAL A 34 -12.95 5.77 5.72
CA VAL A 34 -14.27 5.14 5.80
C VAL A 34 -15.14 5.93 6.78
N ARG A 35 -16.34 6.30 6.34
CA ARG A 35 -17.40 6.85 7.19
C ARG A 35 -18.57 5.88 7.28
N GLY A 36 -19.23 5.84 8.43
CA GLY A 36 -20.54 5.21 8.53
C GLY A 36 -21.54 5.97 7.64
N ALA A 37 -22.23 5.26 6.77
CA ALA A 37 -23.39 5.81 6.09
C ALA A 37 -24.55 5.91 7.08
N PRO A 38 -25.44 6.92 6.97
CA PRO A 38 -26.66 6.94 7.76
C PRO A 38 -27.43 5.64 7.47
N ILE A 39 -27.59 4.82 8.48
CA ILE A 39 -28.46 3.65 8.39
C ILE A 39 -29.87 4.23 8.30
N LEU A 40 -30.48 4.13 7.13
CA LEU A 40 -31.93 4.31 7.02
C LEU A 40 -32.52 3.30 8.01
N GLU A 41 -33.25 3.81 9.00
CA GLU A 41 -33.81 3.09 10.12
C GLU A 41 -34.49 1.78 9.68
N THR A 42 -33.73 0.72 9.62
CA THR A 42 -34.25 -0.65 9.59
C THR A 42 -34.29 -1.12 11.03
N GLU A 43 -35.43 -1.60 11.45
CA GLU A 43 -35.82 -1.85 12.84
C GLU A 43 -34.87 -2.76 13.63
N ASN A 44 -33.88 -3.38 13.02
CA ASN A 44 -32.83 -4.14 13.71
C ASN A 44 -31.53 -4.11 12.89
N PRO A 45 -30.55 -3.26 13.23
CA PRO A 45 -29.23 -3.38 12.65
C PRO A 45 -28.65 -4.77 13.05
N PRO A 46 -28.06 -5.50 12.07
CA PRO A 46 -27.46 -6.79 12.38
C PRO A 46 -26.38 -6.61 13.46
N THR A 47 -26.38 -7.51 14.43
CA THR A 47 -25.47 -7.47 15.60
C THR A 47 -23.99 -7.59 15.20
N GLU A 48 -23.72 -8.19 14.04
CA GLU A 48 -22.41 -8.30 13.42
C GLU A 48 -22.53 -7.88 11.95
N THR A 49 -21.94 -6.74 11.61
CA THR A 49 -21.93 -6.26 10.21
C THR A 49 -20.54 -6.43 9.65
N LEU A 50 -20.42 -7.27 8.62
CA LEU A 50 -19.22 -7.35 7.81
C LEU A 50 -19.04 -6.02 7.06
N ILE A 51 -17.99 -5.28 7.39
CA ILE A 51 -17.74 -3.96 6.83
C ILE A 51 -17.13 -4.06 5.44
N CYS A 52 -16.16 -4.94 5.28
CA CYS A 52 -15.40 -5.07 4.03
C CYS A 52 -14.80 -6.48 3.92
N THR A 53 -14.79 -7.04 2.70
CA THR A 53 -13.94 -8.18 2.37
C THR A 53 -13.09 -7.85 1.16
N CYS A 54 -11.80 -8.14 1.26
CA CYS A 54 -10.85 -7.93 0.19
C CYS A 54 -10.31 -9.28 -0.28
N PRO A 55 -10.54 -9.67 -1.55
CA PRO A 55 -9.91 -10.85 -2.11
C PRO A 55 -8.38 -10.74 -2.11
N LEU A 56 -7.69 -11.85 -1.93
CA LEU A 56 -6.22 -11.87 -1.98
C LEU A 56 -5.66 -11.42 -3.34
N SER A 57 -6.43 -11.58 -4.40
CA SER A 57 -6.07 -11.09 -5.75
C SER A 57 -5.92 -9.56 -5.84
N LEU A 58 -6.52 -8.82 -4.90
CA LEU A 58 -6.42 -7.36 -4.82
C LEU A 58 -5.30 -6.88 -3.89
N THR A 59 -4.70 -7.77 -3.11
CA THR A 59 -3.61 -7.40 -2.21
C THR A 59 -2.34 -7.07 -2.99
N LEU A 60 -1.58 -6.11 -2.48
CA LEU A 60 -0.29 -5.69 -3.02
C LEU A 60 0.78 -5.84 -1.94
N SER A 61 1.67 -6.82 -2.12
CA SER A 61 2.71 -7.17 -1.16
C SER A 61 3.80 -8.03 -1.82
N TYR A 62 4.79 -8.47 -1.04
CA TYR A 62 5.79 -9.43 -1.52
C TYR A 62 5.18 -10.75 -2.04
N LEU A 63 3.98 -11.12 -1.61
CA LEU A 63 3.30 -12.34 -2.09
C LEU A 63 3.07 -12.31 -3.61
N ASN A 64 2.98 -11.12 -4.19
CA ASN A 64 2.82 -10.93 -5.63
C ASN A 64 4.08 -11.31 -6.42
N THR A 65 5.23 -11.47 -5.75
CA THR A 65 6.51 -11.86 -6.36
C THR A 65 6.78 -13.38 -6.25
N LEU A 66 5.97 -14.11 -5.48
CA LEU A 66 6.17 -15.55 -5.32
C LEU A 66 5.69 -16.32 -6.55
N PRO A 67 6.37 -17.42 -6.92
CA PRO A 67 5.91 -18.28 -8.00
C PRO A 67 4.49 -18.82 -7.73
N SER A 68 3.68 -18.92 -8.77
CA SER A 68 2.26 -19.35 -8.68
C SER A 68 2.03 -20.72 -8.01
N ASN A 69 3.07 -21.54 -7.85
CA ASN A 69 3.01 -22.89 -7.28
C ASN A 69 3.29 -22.97 -5.77
N THR A 70 3.55 -21.83 -5.11
CA THR A 70 3.82 -21.80 -3.66
C THR A 70 2.55 -21.59 -2.83
N THR A 71 1.48 -22.33 -3.13
CA THR A 71 0.39 -22.49 -2.16
C THR A 71 0.84 -23.48 -1.08
N ARG A 72 1.06 -22.99 0.11
CA ARG A 72 1.57 -23.73 1.28
C ARG A 72 0.63 -24.82 1.79
N ASP A 73 -0.60 -24.87 1.32
CA ASP A 73 -1.60 -25.88 1.65
C ASP A 73 -2.31 -26.30 0.36
N GLY A 74 -2.27 -27.58 0.04
CA GLY A 74 -2.80 -28.27 -1.14
C GLY A 74 -4.25 -27.98 -1.57
N ALA A 75 -4.75 -26.80 -1.35
CA ALA A 75 -6.01 -26.33 -1.88
C ALA A 75 -5.80 -25.92 -3.35
N GLN A 76 -6.33 -26.71 -4.26
CA GLN A 76 -6.41 -26.45 -5.70
C GLN A 76 -7.38 -25.30 -6.04
N ASN A 77 -7.34 -24.19 -5.31
CA ASN A 77 -8.10 -23.00 -5.66
C ASN A 77 -7.16 -22.02 -6.36
N GLY A 78 -7.34 -21.93 -7.67
CA GLY A 78 -6.50 -21.17 -8.58
C GLY A 78 -6.24 -19.73 -8.13
N ASN A 79 -5.00 -19.30 -8.33
CA ASN A 79 -4.48 -17.94 -8.30
C ASN A 79 -5.15 -16.98 -7.32
N LEU A 80 -4.95 -17.25 -6.02
CA LEU A 80 -5.45 -16.34 -4.98
C LEU A 80 -4.74 -14.97 -4.98
N VAL A 81 -3.50 -14.91 -5.46
CA VAL A 81 -2.68 -13.70 -5.50
C VAL A 81 -2.31 -13.38 -6.94
N ARG A 82 -2.57 -12.13 -7.37
CA ARG A 82 -2.16 -11.66 -8.69
C ARG A 82 -0.63 -11.49 -8.72
N GLN A 83 0.01 -12.18 -9.64
CA GLN A 83 1.46 -12.10 -9.80
C GLN A 83 1.87 -10.76 -10.46
N VAL A 84 2.97 -10.19 -9.98
CA VAL A 84 3.69 -9.14 -10.70
C VAL A 84 4.75 -9.82 -11.57
N SER A 85 4.89 -9.32 -12.79
CA SER A 85 5.96 -9.76 -13.70
C SER A 85 7.24 -8.99 -13.41
N GLY A 86 8.38 -9.61 -13.67
CA GLY A 86 9.66 -8.94 -13.72
C GLY A 86 10.65 -9.38 -12.64
N ASP A 87 11.65 -8.55 -12.48
CA ASP A 87 12.89 -8.83 -11.78
C ASP A 87 12.72 -9.07 -10.27
N LEU A 88 11.65 -8.50 -9.68
CA LEU A 88 11.36 -8.65 -8.25
C LEU A 88 11.05 -10.09 -7.84
N THR A 89 10.63 -10.95 -8.77
CA THR A 89 10.33 -12.36 -8.50
C THR A 89 11.58 -13.16 -8.08
N LEU A 90 12.77 -12.67 -8.40
CA LEU A 90 14.04 -13.30 -8.08
C LEU A 90 14.62 -12.88 -6.73
N LEU A 91 13.94 -12.01 -6.00
CA LEU A 91 14.51 -11.32 -4.83
C LEU A 91 13.93 -11.79 -3.50
N HIS A 92 12.92 -12.66 -3.50
CA HIS A 92 12.20 -13.06 -2.29
C HIS A 92 13.06 -13.76 -1.22
N ASP A 93 14.18 -14.40 -1.61
CA ASP A 93 15.09 -15.07 -0.69
C ASP A 93 16.21 -14.13 -0.18
N VAL A 94 16.34 -12.93 -0.73
CA VAL A 94 17.50 -12.06 -0.50
C VAL A 94 17.11 -10.76 0.19
N ILE A 95 15.95 -10.23 -0.18
CA ILE A 95 15.44 -8.97 0.37
C ILE A 95 14.34 -9.29 1.39
N PRO A 96 14.38 -8.66 2.58
CA PRO A 96 13.32 -8.84 3.58
C PRO A 96 11.94 -8.56 3.01
N THR A 97 10.94 -9.38 3.35
CA THR A 97 9.59 -9.33 2.76
C THR A 97 8.91 -7.98 2.86
N HIS A 98 9.11 -7.25 3.97
CA HIS A 98 8.56 -5.91 4.15
C HIS A 98 9.21 -4.87 3.23
N VAL A 99 10.51 -5.02 2.94
CA VAL A 99 11.23 -4.16 1.99
C VAL A 99 10.80 -4.50 0.57
N LEU A 100 10.75 -5.79 0.22
CA LEU A 100 10.27 -6.24 -1.09
C LEU A 100 8.85 -5.76 -1.39
N SER A 101 7.94 -5.77 -0.38
CA SER A 101 6.59 -5.23 -0.54
C SER A 101 6.57 -3.74 -0.94
N ARG A 102 7.52 -2.95 -0.43
CA ARG A 102 7.64 -1.53 -0.84
C ARG A 102 8.09 -1.40 -2.29
N PHE A 103 9.05 -2.22 -2.73
CA PHE A 103 9.47 -2.21 -4.14
C PHE A 103 8.36 -2.67 -5.07
N VAL A 104 7.55 -3.66 -4.68
CA VAL A 104 6.35 -4.04 -5.45
C VAL A 104 5.40 -2.86 -5.61
N LEU A 105 5.14 -2.09 -4.55
CA LEU A 105 4.30 -0.89 -4.63
C LEU A 105 4.91 0.17 -5.56
N ILE A 106 6.22 0.41 -5.46
CA ILE A 106 6.93 1.39 -6.30
C ILE A 106 6.87 0.97 -7.77
N GLU A 107 7.13 -0.30 -8.08
CA GLU A 107 7.02 -0.84 -9.44
C GLU A 107 5.63 -0.61 -10.03
N GLN A 108 4.60 -0.95 -9.28
CA GLN A 108 3.23 -0.74 -9.73
C GLN A 108 2.90 0.74 -9.92
N ARG A 109 3.48 1.62 -9.11
CA ARG A 109 3.35 3.06 -9.27
C ARG A 109 4.06 3.58 -10.53
N LEU A 110 5.25 3.05 -10.85
CA LEU A 110 5.99 3.39 -12.06
C LEU A 110 5.26 2.95 -13.34
N LEU A 111 4.48 1.87 -13.29
CA LEU A 111 3.61 1.46 -14.40
C LEU A 111 2.46 2.44 -14.66
N GLY A 112 2.09 3.27 -13.68
CA GLY A 112 1.03 4.26 -13.84
C GLY A 112 -0.29 3.62 -14.25
N LEU A 113 -0.87 4.08 -15.38
CA LEU A 113 -2.16 3.59 -15.90
C LEU A 113 -2.14 2.13 -16.35
N ASP A 114 -0.97 1.56 -16.60
CA ASP A 114 -0.83 0.14 -16.97
C ASP A 114 -0.85 -0.79 -15.75
N SER A 115 -0.82 -0.24 -14.54
CA SER A 115 -0.94 -1.02 -13.31
C SER A 115 -2.38 -1.46 -13.08
N PHE A 116 -2.55 -2.75 -12.77
CA PHE A 116 -3.84 -3.27 -12.30
C PHE A 116 -4.33 -2.55 -11.03
N TRP A 117 -3.42 -2.15 -10.15
CA TRP A 117 -3.72 -1.45 -8.89
C TRP A 117 -3.76 0.08 -9.04
N GLU A 118 -3.82 0.61 -10.28
CA GLU A 118 -3.84 2.07 -10.49
C GLU A 118 -4.90 2.78 -9.64
N PRO A 119 -6.17 2.31 -9.55
CA PRO A 119 -7.19 3.00 -8.76
C PRO A 119 -6.85 3.07 -7.26
N TYR A 120 -6.16 2.06 -6.73
CA TYR A 120 -5.66 2.06 -5.35
C TYR A 120 -4.44 2.99 -5.22
N ILE A 121 -3.46 2.86 -6.10
CA ILE A 121 -2.20 3.62 -6.04
C ILE A 121 -2.45 5.12 -6.21
N SER A 122 -3.35 5.50 -7.13
CA SER A 122 -3.74 6.91 -7.32
C SER A 122 -4.47 7.51 -6.11
N SER A 123 -4.98 6.67 -5.22
CA SER A 123 -5.61 7.09 -3.98
C SER A 123 -4.62 7.39 -2.85
N LEU A 124 -3.38 6.90 -2.96
CA LEU A 124 -2.33 7.12 -1.97
C LEU A 124 -1.75 8.55 -2.10
N PRO A 125 -1.17 9.08 -1.02
CA PRO A 125 -0.37 10.30 -1.09
C PRO A 125 0.80 10.13 -2.07
N LEU A 126 1.09 11.15 -2.88
CA LEU A 126 2.02 11.02 -3.99
C LEU A 126 3.44 11.52 -3.67
N THR A 127 3.55 12.54 -2.83
CA THR A 127 4.82 13.21 -2.54
C THR A 127 4.89 13.62 -1.08
N GLU A 128 6.09 14.00 -0.60
CA GLU A 128 6.26 14.56 0.75
C GLU A 128 5.50 15.88 0.97
N GLU A 129 5.16 16.60 -0.10
CA GLU A 129 4.38 17.85 -0.06
C GLU A 129 2.87 17.62 -0.04
N ASP A 130 2.42 16.34 -0.04
CA ASP A 130 1.01 16.03 -0.01
C ASP A 130 0.44 16.25 1.41
N ASP A 131 -0.46 17.19 1.55
CA ASP A 131 -1.10 17.56 2.84
C ASP A 131 -1.78 16.38 3.55
N ARG A 132 -2.00 15.27 2.85
CA ARG A 132 -2.54 14.03 3.41
C ARG A 132 -1.50 13.22 4.20
N LEU A 133 -0.21 13.56 4.08
CA LEU A 133 0.88 12.93 4.84
C LEU A 133 1.07 13.65 6.17
N SER A 134 0.17 13.40 7.12
CA SER A 134 0.15 14.04 8.44
C SER A 134 0.89 13.25 9.53
N THR A 135 1.67 12.24 9.17
CA THR A 135 2.46 11.49 10.16
C THR A 135 3.75 12.23 10.52
N PRO A 136 4.33 12.00 11.71
CA PRO A 136 5.54 12.70 12.16
C PRO A 136 6.73 12.64 11.20
N LEU A 137 6.84 11.60 10.38
CA LEU A 137 7.88 11.47 9.36
C LEU A 137 7.84 12.59 8.31
N TYR A 138 6.64 13.12 8.04
CA TYR A 138 6.38 14.14 7.03
C TYR A 138 6.05 15.52 7.63
N PHE A 139 6.28 15.69 8.92
CA PHE A 139 6.11 16.98 9.58
C PHE A 139 6.99 18.04 8.92
N SER A 140 6.41 19.23 8.73
CA SER A 140 7.13 20.41 8.32
C SER A 140 8.25 20.76 9.33
N VAL A 141 9.16 21.63 8.94
CA VAL A 141 10.19 22.13 9.86
C VAL A 141 9.58 22.81 11.09
N GLU A 142 8.42 23.46 10.91
CA GLU A 142 7.69 24.11 11.99
C GLU A 142 7.04 23.11 12.92
N ASP A 143 6.36 22.10 12.40
CA ASP A 143 5.74 21.03 13.19
C ASP A 143 6.77 20.20 13.96
N LYS A 144 7.94 19.95 13.38
CA LYS A 144 9.05 19.25 14.08
C LYS A 144 9.53 19.97 15.33
N ARG A 145 9.38 21.30 15.43
CA ARG A 145 9.70 22.05 16.64
C ARG A 145 8.85 21.66 17.84
N TRP A 146 7.58 21.26 17.59
CA TRP A 146 6.66 20.84 18.64
C TRP A 146 7.04 19.48 19.26
N VAL A 147 7.75 18.65 18.52
CA VAL A 147 8.20 17.33 18.98
C VAL A 147 9.67 17.32 19.39
N GLN A 148 10.36 18.46 19.27
CA GLN A 148 11.76 18.59 19.63
C GLN A 148 12.00 18.28 21.12
N GLY A 149 13.00 17.44 21.41
CA GLY A 149 13.32 17.02 22.80
C GLY A 149 12.37 15.95 23.34
N THR A 150 11.49 15.39 22.50
CA THR A 150 10.68 14.23 22.84
C THR A 150 11.24 12.96 22.16
N ASN A 151 10.84 11.80 22.65
CA ASN A 151 11.17 10.51 22.03
C ASN A 151 10.65 10.37 20.59
N ILE A 152 9.67 11.19 20.17
CA ILE A 152 9.17 11.21 18.81
C ILE A 152 10.23 11.72 17.83
N SER A 153 10.99 12.77 18.22
CA SER A 153 12.07 13.29 17.39
C SER A 153 13.11 12.21 17.08
N ASP A 154 13.60 11.53 18.11
CA ASP A 154 14.59 10.46 17.95
C ASP A 154 14.03 9.29 17.14
N ALA A 155 12.75 8.95 17.32
CA ALA A 155 12.08 7.89 16.56
C ALA A 155 11.93 8.23 15.06
N ILE A 156 11.71 9.50 14.71
CA ILE A 156 11.65 9.97 13.31
C ILE A 156 13.00 9.73 12.64
N ASP A 157 14.08 10.20 13.28
CA ASP A 157 15.43 10.11 12.72
C ASP A 157 15.90 8.66 12.61
N ALA A 158 15.67 7.85 13.63
CA ALA A 158 15.94 6.41 13.61
C ALA A 158 15.17 5.70 12.48
N ARG A 159 13.90 6.04 12.27
CA ARG A 159 13.07 5.43 11.21
C ARG A 159 13.55 5.82 9.81
N ARG A 160 13.94 7.09 9.60
CA ARG A 160 14.49 7.55 8.32
C ARG A 160 15.82 6.87 8.01
N THR A 161 16.71 6.78 8.99
CA THR A 161 17.99 6.07 8.86
C THR A 161 17.77 4.61 8.47
N LEU A 162 16.90 3.90 9.20
CA LEU A 162 16.58 2.51 8.90
C LEU A 162 16.05 2.32 7.47
N TRP A 163 15.15 3.19 7.04
CA TRP A 163 14.59 3.09 5.68
C TRP A 163 15.64 3.35 4.60
N MET A 164 16.54 4.29 4.83
CA MET A 164 17.64 4.56 3.90
C MET A 164 18.62 3.38 3.81
N GLU A 165 18.93 2.75 4.94
CA GLU A 165 19.77 1.54 4.98
C GLU A 165 19.09 0.37 4.25
N GLU A 166 17.80 0.09 4.54
CA GLU A 166 17.03 -0.94 3.87
C GLU A 166 16.97 -0.72 2.35
N TRP A 167 16.74 0.53 1.94
CA TRP A 167 16.71 0.94 0.54
C TRP A 167 18.06 0.70 -0.15
N THR A 168 19.14 1.19 0.48
CA THR A 168 20.50 1.09 -0.07
C THR A 168 20.89 -0.36 -0.26
N VAL A 169 20.70 -1.20 0.76
CA VAL A 169 21.02 -2.63 0.70
C VAL A 169 20.19 -3.33 -0.39
N ALA A 170 18.90 -3.04 -0.47
CA ALA A 170 18.04 -3.65 -1.48
C ALA A 170 18.45 -3.24 -2.91
N CYS A 171 18.76 -1.97 -3.15
CA CYS A 171 19.25 -1.50 -4.45
C CYS A 171 20.59 -2.16 -4.82
N MET A 172 21.53 -2.26 -3.88
CA MET A 172 22.81 -2.94 -4.10
C MET A 172 22.61 -4.43 -4.48
N GLU A 173 21.73 -5.14 -3.78
CA GLU A 173 21.42 -6.55 -4.09
C GLU A 173 20.77 -6.71 -5.47
N MET A 174 19.91 -5.79 -5.87
CA MET A 174 19.32 -5.76 -7.21
C MET A 174 20.38 -5.44 -8.28
N ASP A 175 21.24 -4.46 -8.06
CA ASP A 175 22.30 -4.08 -8.99
C ASP A 175 23.34 -5.20 -9.18
N ASN A 176 23.69 -5.93 -8.13
CA ASN A 176 24.53 -7.13 -8.20
C ASN A 176 23.96 -8.23 -9.11
N ARG A 177 22.64 -8.18 -9.34
CA ARG A 177 21.91 -9.08 -10.26
C ARG A 177 21.66 -8.45 -11.64
N GLY A 178 22.21 -7.27 -11.90
CA GLY A 178 22.09 -6.58 -13.18
C GLY A 178 20.75 -5.86 -13.40
N LEU A 179 20.00 -5.55 -12.35
CA LEU A 179 18.66 -4.94 -12.45
C LEU A 179 18.67 -3.41 -12.52
N ASN A 180 19.85 -2.77 -12.43
CA ASN A 180 20.04 -1.31 -12.49
C ASN A 180 19.10 -0.54 -11.52
N ALA A 181 18.91 -1.07 -10.33
CA ALA A 181 17.97 -0.56 -9.36
C ALA A 181 18.32 0.86 -8.88
N SER A 182 19.61 1.14 -8.68
CA SER A 182 20.09 2.47 -8.26
C SER A 182 19.79 3.58 -9.28
N GLN A 183 19.58 3.23 -10.55
CA GLN A 183 19.15 4.17 -11.59
C GLN A 183 17.62 4.28 -11.68
N LYS A 184 16.93 3.18 -11.45
CA LYS A 184 15.49 3.08 -11.58
C LYS A 184 14.75 3.63 -10.37
N TYR A 185 15.27 3.36 -9.17
CA TYR A 185 14.66 3.79 -7.92
C TYR A 185 15.53 4.88 -7.30
N THR A 186 15.04 6.09 -7.30
CA THR A 186 15.69 7.21 -6.63
C THR A 186 15.05 7.43 -5.25
N TRP A 187 15.90 7.78 -4.28
CA TRP A 187 15.46 8.12 -2.93
C TRP A 187 14.90 9.53 -2.89
#